data_80e99428269fe2efc1a8d191c82310c4
#
_entry.id   80e99428269fe2efc1a8d191c82310c4
#
_cell.length_a   1.000
_cell.length_b   1.000
_cell.length_c   1.000
_cell.angle_alpha   90.00
_cell.angle_beta   90.00
_cell.angle_gamma   90.00
#
_symmetry.space_group_name_H-M   'P 1'
#
loop_
_entity.id
_entity.type
_entity.pdbx_description
1 polymer ?
#
loop_
_entity_poly.entity_id
_entity_poly.type
_entity_poly.pdbx_seq_one_letter_code
_entity_poly.pdbx_strand_id
1 'polypeptide(L)'
;MEFRKDLFQDERDDNLHVVGKGIQRQDMPGHVTGRSPFFDDHAFEGLLHLKVVRSPHHHARIRRIDISAAERAPGVKRILSGADVPVNKNTLLSLINFGKDDEPTLAVDKVRYKGEPIVAIIAESEAQALAARALVRVEYDPLPTVFDVEEALKPGAPVVNETYPGNCFEYHEKFDHQKLRFGDVERGFAMAEFIVEDRYQMSPIEHAPTETNGSIAAPEQNDRFVVHSCAQGLFFSLGTAAKIVNLDSNRLHFIGGTVGGGFGGKVDSLTEPLSILGAMMTGRPVRYVLDREEEMLYGSPRGAERIYIKDGIARDGRILARHIRSYFDAGAYTRLSSYAAIKCTAHLPGPYTIPNVASDIYVAYTNRCPSTAMRGFGITAVDFALEVHMDKGAEACGMDPMEFRILNAYRDGDMKAHRRVAKNTALIECVQVAAEKARWPLSEEAKRQSSLTGGGGARAEIPATPIDENGRIGRPETRNGRPTQTLPAGTMRIPMTRQPIMEGSTENRPRPPAVPQYEPYRPAAATPPPAYQPPPPAPAAPAPAAPVAGPASLHGAHRFSSVFGTRRR
;
A
#
# COMPACT_ATOMS: atom_id res chain seq x y z
N MET A 1 -19.30 -18.49 -16.17
CA MET A 1 -19.88 -17.47 -15.28
C MET A 1 -20.27 -16.29 -16.15
N GLU A 2 -21.53 -16.18 -16.53
CA GLU A 2 -22.00 -14.98 -17.24
C GLU A 2 -21.92 -13.80 -16.27
N PHE A 3 -21.09 -12.82 -16.62
CA PHE A 3 -21.10 -11.56 -15.92
C PHE A 3 -22.45 -10.88 -16.14
N ARG A 4 -23.17 -10.62 -15.06
CA ARG A 4 -24.42 -9.87 -15.12
C ARG A 4 -24.12 -8.48 -15.69
N LYS A 5 -24.56 -8.27 -16.92
CA LYS A 5 -24.40 -6.98 -17.62
C LYS A 5 -25.16 -5.84 -16.94
N ASP A 6 -26.17 -6.19 -16.16
CA ASP A 6 -27.06 -5.29 -15.42
C ASP A 6 -26.39 -4.60 -14.21
N LEU A 7 -25.27 -5.13 -13.68
CA LEU A 7 -24.52 -4.48 -12.57
C LEU A 7 -23.86 -3.16 -12.96
N PHE A 8 -23.80 -2.82 -14.24
CA PHE A 8 -23.13 -1.63 -14.78
C PHE A 8 -24.01 -0.83 -15.74
N GLN A 9 -25.33 -1.07 -15.75
CA GLN A 9 -26.26 -0.26 -16.51
C GLN A 9 -26.60 0.99 -15.73
N ASP A 10 -26.54 2.15 -16.40
CA ASP A 10 -26.82 3.47 -15.85
C ASP A 10 -28.30 3.74 -15.56
N GLU A 11 -29.14 2.72 -15.52
CA GLU A 11 -30.51 2.87 -15.06
C GLU A 11 -30.46 3.16 -13.56
N ARG A 12 -30.50 4.45 -13.21
CA ARG A 12 -30.81 4.88 -11.87
C ARG A 12 -32.17 4.34 -11.52
N ASP A 13 -32.21 3.25 -10.78
CA ASP A 13 -33.43 2.85 -10.13
C ASP A 13 -33.72 3.85 -9.00
N ASP A 14 -34.54 4.87 -9.32
CA ASP A 14 -34.93 5.91 -8.37
C ASP A 14 -35.73 5.36 -7.18
N ASN A 15 -36.12 4.08 -7.23
CA ASN A 15 -36.83 3.38 -6.18
C ASN A 15 -35.91 2.72 -5.14
N LEU A 16 -34.58 2.79 -5.28
CA LEU A 16 -33.67 2.27 -4.27
C LEU A 16 -33.77 3.06 -2.98
N HIS A 17 -33.98 2.33 -1.86
CA HIS A 17 -34.17 2.96 -0.55
C HIS A 17 -32.84 3.29 0.17
N VAL A 18 -31.74 2.63 -0.19
CA VAL A 18 -30.44 2.74 0.49
C VAL A 18 -29.35 3.18 -0.47
N VAL A 19 -29.18 2.49 -1.59
CA VAL A 19 -28.15 2.80 -2.57
C VAL A 19 -28.38 4.18 -3.19
N GLY A 20 -27.36 5.03 -3.22
CA GLY A 20 -27.47 6.40 -3.71
C GLY A 20 -28.16 7.39 -2.78
N LYS A 21 -28.50 7.00 -1.55
CA LYS A 21 -29.07 7.88 -0.52
C LYS A 21 -28.03 8.25 0.53
N GLY A 22 -28.16 9.44 1.11
CA GLY A 22 -27.34 9.92 2.22
C GLY A 22 -27.78 9.30 3.55
N ILE A 23 -27.45 8.01 3.75
CA ILE A 23 -27.81 7.29 4.99
C ILE A 23 -26.73 7.51 6.04
N GLN A 24 -27.14 7.86 7.26
CA GLN A 24 -26.22 8.03 8.37
C GLN A 24 -25.57 6.69 8.74
N ARG A 25 -24.25 6.69 8.88
CA ARG A 25 -23.50 5.53 9.40
C ARG A 25 -23.90 5.25 10.84
N GLN A 26 -24.10 3.98 11.19
CA GLN A 26 -24.52 3.56 12.53
C GLN A 26 -23.47 3.82 13.61
N ASP A 27 -22.19 3.75 13.25
CA ASP A 27 -21.04 3.95 14.14
C ASP A 27 -20.67 5.44 14.35
N MET A 28 -21.16 6.34 13.48
CA MET A 28 -20.81 7.76 13.49
C MET A 28 -21.08 8.46 14.83
N PRO A 29 -22.21 8.23 15.54
CA PRO A 29 -22.45 8.86 16.82
C PRO A 29 -21.36 8.53 17.86
N GLY A 30 -20.86 7.29 17.87
CA GLY A 30 -19.76 6.89 18.73
C GLY A 30 -18.48 7.65 18.41
N HIS A 31 -18.12 7.79 17.12
CA HIS A 31 -16.92 8.49 16.69
C HIS A 31 -16.94 9.98 17.06
N VAL A 32 -18.02 10.69 16.75
CA VAL A 32 -18.11 12.15 17.00
C VAL A 32 -18.30 12.52 18.46
N THR A 33 -18.65 11.56 19.32
CA THR A 33 -18.80 11.77 20.77
C THR A 33 -17.68 11.17 21.61
N GLY A 34 -16.66 10.57 20.98
CA GLY A 34 -15.53 9.94 21.67
C GLY A 34 -15.89 8.64 22.40
N ARG A 35 -17.01 7.97 22.03
CA ARG A 35 -17.45 6.74 22.68
C ARG A 35 -17.03 5.46 21.93
N SER A 36 -16.52 5.58 20.72
CA SER A 36 -16.03 4.43 19.95
C SER A 36 -14.74 3.90 20.58
N PRO A 37 -14.71 2.63 21.04
CA PRO A 37 -13.51 2.06 21.59
C PRO A 37 -12.51 1.70 20.48
N PHE A 38 -11.23 1.98 20.72
CA PHE A 38 -10.12 1.47 19.95
C PHE A 38 -9.61 0.17 20.62
N PHE A 39 -8.81 -0.62 19.90
CA PHE A 39 -8.33 -1.89 20.45
C PHE A 39 -7.56 -1.70 21.78
N ASP A 40 -6.87 -0.59 21.93
CA ASP A 40 -6.03 -0.25 23.08
C ASP A 40 -6.83 0.22 24.32
N ASP A 41 -8.11 0.54 24.15
CA ASP A 41 -9.03 0.88 25.23
C ASP A 41 -9.54 -0.35 25.99
N HIS A 42 -9.31 -1.56 25.45
CA HIS A 42 -9.78 -2.79 26.09
C HIS A 42 -8.86 -3.20 27.25
N ALA A 43 -9.46 -3.36 28.43
CA ALA A 43 -8.78 -3.81 29.64
C ALA A 43 -9.07 -5.29 29.90
N PHE A 44 -8.03 -6.03 30.25
CA PHE A 44 -8.10 -7.45 30.63
C PHE A 44 -7.45 -7.67 31.98
N GLU A 45 -8.06 -8.48 32.83
CA GLU A 45 -7.46 -8.88 34.09
C GLU A 45 -6.19 -9.71 33.81
N GLY A 46 -5.12 -9.40 34.53
CA GLY A 46 -3.84 -10.09 34.37
C GLY A 46 -3.13 -9.83 33.05
N LEU A 47 -3.41 -8.70 32.36
CA LEU A 47 -2.80 -8.33 31.10
C LEU A 47 -1.26 -8.27 31.18
N LEU A 48 -0.60 -8.92 30.24
CA LEU A 48 0.85 -8.88 30.03
C LEU A 48 1.19 -7.98 28.83
N HIS A 49 2.40 -7.43 28.85
CA HIS A 49 2.90 -6.54 27.82
C HIS A 49 4.06 -7.17 27.05
N LEU A 50 4.00 -7.11 25.74
CA LEU A 50 5.04 -7.62 24.84
C LEU A 50 5.80 -6.47 24.20
N LYS A 51 7.14 -6.57 24.23
CA LYS A 51 8.07 -5.69 23.49
C LYS A 51 9.09 -6.53 22.74
N VAL A 52 9.58 -5.99 21.62
CA VAL A 52 10.43 -6.72 20.67
C VAL A 52 11.83 -6.12 20.61
N VAL A 53 12.86 -7.00 20.65
CA VAL A 53 14.23 -6.66 20.30
C VAL A 53 14.36 -6.64 18.78
N ARG A 54 14.80 -5.50 18.24
CA ARG A 54 14.91 -5.28 16.80
C ARG A 54 16.34 -5.11 16.34
N SER A 55 16.60 -5.48 15.09
CA SER A 55 17.92 -5.34 14.49
C SER A 55 18.34 -3.86 14.37
N PRO A 56 19.55 -3.49 14.80
CA PRO A 56 20.17 -2.20 14.49
C PRO A 56 20.83 -2.18 13.10
N HIS A 57 21.00 -3.35 12.46
CA HIS A 57 21.67 -3.53 11.18
C HIS A 57 20.69 -3.69 10.02
N HIS A 58 21.04 -3.17 8.87
CA HIS A 58 20.30 -3.38 7.62
C HIS A 58 20.53 -4.75 7.00
N HIS A 59 21.70 -5.38 7.24
CA HIS A 59 22.01 -6.71 6.74
C HIS A 59 23.13 -7.30 7.61
N ALA A 60 22.85 -8.37 8.32
CA ALA A 60 23.85 -9.02 9.15
C ALA A 60 23.46 -10.49 9.45
N ARG A 61 24.43 -11.37 9.62
CA ARG A 61 24.22 -12.67 10.22
C ARG A 61 24.06 -12.51 11.73
N ILE A 62 23.15 -13.26 12.32
CA ILE A 62 23.03 -13.38 13.78
C ILE A 62 23.98 -14.51 14.22
N ARG A 63 25.00 -14.16 14.98
CA ARG A 63 25.96 -15.13 15.53
C ARG A 63 25.45 -15.79 16.80
N ARG A 64 24.89 -14.97 17.68
CA ARG A 64 24.44 -15.39 18.99
C ARG A 64 23.38 -14.45 19.52
N ILE A 65 22.40 -15.02 20.18
CA ILE A 65 21.39 -14.28 20.96
C ILE A 65 21.53 -14.75 22.42
N ASP A 66 21.84 -13.82 23.33
CA ASP A 66 21.92 -14.09 24.77
C ASP A 66 20.77 -13.36 25.48
N ILE A 67 19.80 -14.15 25.94
CA ILE A 67 18.62 -13.71 26.66
C ILE A 67 18.72 -13.92 28.17
N SER A 68 19.81 -14.54 28.66
CA SER A 68 19.92 -15.05 30.03
C SER A 68 19.75 -13.97 31.12
N ALA A 69 20.19 -12.75 30.87
CA ALA A 69 19.98 -11.64 31.80
C ALA A 69 18.53 -11.14 31.77
N ALA A 70 17.92 -11.10 30.58
CA ALA A 70 16.54 -10.67 30.41
C ALA A 70 15.54 -11.68 31.03
N GLU A 71 15.79 -12.99 30.93
CA GLU A 71 14.96 -14.02 31.56
C GLU A 71 14.86 -13.89 33.08
N ARG A 72 15.94 -13.42 33.72
CA ARG A 72 15.99 -13.20 35.17
C ARG A 72 15.50 -11.83 35.62
N ALA A 73 15.14 -10.97 34.67
CA ALA A 73 14.68 -9.62 34.97
C ALA A 73 13.31 -9.65 35.69
N PRO A 74 13.09 -8.74 36.66
CA PRO A 74 11.84 -8.72 37.40
C PRO A 74 10.61 -8.56 36.49
N GLY A 75 9.60 -9.39 36.72
CA GLY A 75 8.32 -9.33 36.00
C GLY A 75 8.29 -10.00 34.64
N VAL A 76 9.42 -10.46 34.11
CA VAL A 76 9.45 -11.22 32.85
C VAL A 76 8.76 -12.58 33.04
N LYS A 77 7.86 -12.94 32.13
CA LYS A 77 7.11 -14.18 32.13
C LYS A 77 7.57 -15.15 31.05
N ARG A 78 7.87 -14.64 29.88
CA ARG A 78 8.33 -15.43 28.74
C ARG A 78 9.16 -14.59 27.80
N ILE A 79 10.13 -15.22 27.16
CA ILE A 79 10.87 -14.67 26.02
C ILE A 79 10.67 -15.64 24.86
N LEU A 80 10.36 -15.11 23.66
CA LEU A 80 10.15 -15.85 22.44
C LEU A 80 11.26 -15.52 21.44
N SER A 81 11.79 -16.57 20.82
CA SER A 81 12.71 -16.48 19.67
C SER A 81 12.05 -17.07 18.42
N GLY A 82 12.72 -17.04 17.29
CA GLY A 82 12.21 -17.67 16.07
C GLY A 82 11.99 -19.18 16.20
N ALA A 83 12.66 -19.85 17.14
CA ALA A 83 12.47 -21.28 17.43
C ALA A 83 11.15 -21.58 18.16
N ASP A 84 10.58 -20.60 18.84
CA ASP A 84 9.29 -20.71 19.54
C ASP A 84 8.09 -20.48 18.62
N VAL A 85 8.30 -20.03 17.39
CA VAL A 85 7.24 -19.76 16.40
C VAL A 85 6.98 -21.03 15.58
N PRO A 86 5.81 -21.68 15.71
CA PRO A 86 5.54 -22.97 15.07
C PRO A 86 5.73 -22.97 13.54
N VAL A 87 5.23 -21.94 12.86
CA VAL A 87 5.46 -21.71 11.44
C VAL A 87 6.03 -20.30 11.26
N ASN A 88 7.35 -20.19 11.36
CA ASN A 88 8.04 -18.88 11.31
C ASN A 88 8.10 -18.30 9.90
N LYS A 89 6.91 -18.06 9.31
CA LYS A 89 6.73 -17.57 7.94
C LYS A 89 5.51 -16.66 7.84
N ASN A 90 5.75 -15.36 7.79
CA ASN A 90 4.74 -14.30 7.87
C ASN A 90 4.44 -13.67 6.50
N THR A 91 4.12 -14.47 5.48
CA THR A 91 3.76 -13.93 4.16
C THR A 91 2.28 -14.15 3.87
N LEU A 92 1.52 -13.06 3.77
CA LEU A 92 0.10 -13.08 3.45
C LEU A 92 -0.18 -13.71 2.07
N LEU A 93 0.61 -13.34 1.06
CA LEU A 93 0.38 -13.75 -0.33
C LEU A 93 0.47 -15.25 -0.56
N SER A 94 1.18 -15.98 0.28
CA SER A 94 1.24 -17.45 0.21
C SER A 94 -0.10 -18.12 0.50
N LEU A 95 -0.98 -17.47 1.28
CA LEU A 95 -2.34 -17.99 1.54
C LEU A 95 -3.23 -18.02 0.30
N ILE A 96 -2.93 -17.19 -0.68
CA ILE A 96 -3.67 -17.11 -1.95
C ILE A 96 -2.86 -17.64 -3.13
N ASN A 97 -1.82 -18.41 -2.88
CA ASN A 97 -0.91 -18.98 -3.88
C ASN A 97 -0.31 -17.93 -4.83
N PHE A 98 -0.01 -16.74 -4.33
CA PHE A 98 0.49 -15.64 -5.14
C PHE A 98 2.01 -15.42 -4.99
N GLY A 99 2.64 -15.98 -4.00
CA GLY A 99 4.06 -15.87 -3.75
C GLY A 99 4.55 -16.96 -2.80
N LYS A 100 5.86 -16.99 -2.59
CA LYS A 100 6.51 -17.89 -1.64
C LYS A 100 6.52 -17.25 -0.25
N ASP A 101 6.61 -18.08 0.79
CA ASP A 101 6.85 -17.61 2.16
C ASP A 101 8.29 -17.09 2.27
N ASP A 102 8.46 -15.80 2.38
CA ASP A 102 9.77 -15.14 2.34
C ASP A 102 10.14 -14.38 3.61
N GLU A 103 9.18 -14.04 4.48
CA GLU A 103 9.39 -13.24 5.69
C GLU A 103 9.27 -14.09 6.97
N PRO A 104 10.26 -14.09 7.91
CA PRO A 104 10.09 -14.70 9.22
C PRO A 104 9.30 -13.77 10.16
N THR A 105 8.55 -14.34 11.10
CA THR A 105 7.92 -13.58 12.20
C THR A 105 8.98 -13.03 13.16
N LEU A 106 9.99 -13.84 13.47
CA LEU A 106 11.19 -13.48 14.23
C LEU A 106 12.41 -14.02 13.48
N ALA A 107 13.41 -13.16 13.24
CA ALA A 107 14.64 -13.52 12.54
C ALA A 107 15.43 -14.56 13.35
N VAL A 108 16.04 -15.54 12.65
CA VAL A 108 16.78 -16.66 13.26
C VAL A 108 18.28 -16.53 13.00
N ASP A 109 18.67 -16.53 11.73
CA ASP A 109 20.07 -16.64 11.29
C ASP A 109 20.62 -15.35 10.68
N LYS A 110 19.72 -14.52 10.16
CA LYS A 110 20.09 -13.31 9.43
C LYS A 110 19.01 -12.23 9.56
N VAL A 111 19.44 -10.99 9.72
CA VAL A 111 18.58 -9.81 9.60
C VAL A 111 18.83 -9.14 8.25
N ARG A 112 17.76 -8.65 7.62
CA ARG A 112 17.75 -8.15 6.26
C ARG A 112 17.39 -6.67 6.14
N TYR A 113 16.87 -6.08 7.23
CA TYR A 113 16.62 -4.65 7.32
C TYR A 113 16.74 -4.16 8.78
N LYS A 114 17.00 -2.87 8.95
CA LYS A 114 17.01 -2.24 10.28
C LYS A 114 15.58 -2.15 10.81
N GLY A 115 15.36 -2.68 12.02
CA GLY A 115 14.04 -2.78 12.64
C GLY A 115 13.43 -4.18 12.59
N GLU A 116 14.07 -5.16 11.94
CA GLU A 116 13.58 -6.54 11.86
C GLU A 116 13.47 -7.18 13.23
N PRO A 117 12.32 -7.84 13.56
CA PRO A 117 12.08 -8.49 14.84
C PRO A 117 13.01 -9.69 15.07
N ILE A 118 13.58 -9.84 16.27
CA ILE A 118 14.49 -10.94 16.61
C ILE A 118 14.00 -11.73 17.82
N VAL A 119 13.64 -11.03 18.91
CA VAL A 119 13.22 -11.62 20.18
C VAL A 119 12.04 -10.84 20.72
N ALA A 120 11.00 -11.54 21.18
CA ALA A 120 9.85 -10.94 21.84
C ALA A 120 9.89 -11.23 23.36
N ILE A 121 9.68 -10.22 24.18
CA ILE A 121 9.74 -10.27 25.63
C ILE A 121 8.37 -9.96 26.20
N ILE A 122 7.86 -10.82 27.06
CA ILE A 122 6.54 -10.70 27.70
C ILE A 122 6.74 -10.51 29.20
N ALA A 123 6.20 -9.42 29.76
CA ALA A 123 6.34 -9.07 31.16
C ALA A 123 5.03 -8.53 31.76
N GLU A 124 5.00 -8.38 33.10
CA GLU A 124 3.85 -7.90 33.88
C GLU A 124 3.48 -6.44 33.55
N SER A 125 4.44 -5.64 33.08
CA SER A 125 4.20 -4.28 32.66
C SER A 125 5.08 -3.91 31.47
N GLU A 126 4.67 -2.88 30.73
CA GLU A 126 5.44 -2.34 29.61
C GLU A 126 6.84 -1.88 30.03
N ALA A 127 6.94 -1.20 31.18
CA ALA A 127 8.23 -0.74 31.72
C ALA A 127 9.19 -1.91 32.00
N GLN A 128 8.69 -3.03 32.55
CA GLN A 128 9.48 -4.22 32.78
C GLN A 128 9.90 -4.91 31.47
N ALA A 129 9.00 -4.98 30.48
CA ALA A 129 9.33 -5.52 29.15
C ALA A 129 10.44 -4.69 28.46
N LEU A 130 10.35 -3.34 28.54
CA LEU A 130 11.37 -2.43 28.02
C LEU A 130 12.71 -2.56 28.76
N ALA A 131 12.70 -2.67 30.10
CA ALA A 131 13.90 -2.88 30.88
C ALA A 131 14.58 -4.21 30.52
N ALA A 132 13.81 -5.29 30.39
CA ALA A 132 14.32 -6.59 29.99
C ALA A 132 14.83 -6.59 28.54
N ARG A 133 14.18 -5.85 27.62
CA ARG A 133 14.64 -5.67 26.25
C ARG A 133 16.07 -5.11 26.18
N ALA A 134 16.41 -4.19 27.05
CA ALA A 134 17.75 -3.59 27.13
C ALA A 134 18.85 -4.57 27.60
N LEU A 135 18.47 -5.68 28.23
CA LEU A 135 19.40 -6.70 28.73
C LEU A 135 19.74 -7.79 27.70
N VAL A 136 18.96 -7.92 26.64
CA VAL A 136 19.24 -8.87 25.56
C VAL A 136 20.49 -8.44 24.80
N ARG A 137 21.39 -9.37 24.53
CA ARG A 137 22.61 -9.16 23.75
C ARG A 137 22.54 -10.00 22.47
N VAL A 138 22.73 -9.33 21.33
CA VAL A 138 22.79 -10.00 20.03
C VAL A 138 24.12 -9.67 19.37
N GLU A 139 24.84 -10.70 18.98
CA GLU A 139 26.11 -10.58 18.25
C GLU A 139 25.86 -10.72 16.74
N TYR A 140 26.43 -9.83 15.96
CA TYR A 140 26.19 -9.75 14.52
C TYR A 140 27.48 -9.77 13.71
N ASP A 141 27.41 -10.37 12.52
CA ASP A 141 28.37 -10.16 11.44
C ASP A 141 27.72 -9.33 10.36
N PRO A 142 28.10 -8.07 10.17
CA PRO A 142 27.59 -7.23 9.09
C PRO A 142 27.84 -7.82 7.71
N LEU A 143 26.86 -7.68 6.82
CA LEU A 143 26.90 -8.12 5.43
C LEU A 143 26.75 -6.92 4.49
N PRO A 144 27.23 -7.02 3.24
CA PRO A 144 26.98 -6.00 2.23
C PRO A 144 25.48 -5.71 2.05
N THR A 145 25.14 -4.43 1.87
CA THR A 145 23.78 -3.96 1.68
C THR A 145 23.54 -3.43 0.28
N VAL A 146 22.30 -3.49 -0.18
CA VAL A 146 21.84 -2.84 -1.42
C VAL A 146 20.54 -2.10 -1.16
N PHE A 147 20.48 -0.82 -1.54
CA PHE A 147 19.31 0.05 -1.36
C PHE A 147 18.74 0.60 -2.66
N ASP A 148 19.51 0.54 -3.74
CA ASP A 148 19.05 0.96 -5.06
C ASP A 148 18.43 -0.22 -5.79
N VAL A 149 17.21 -0.03 -6.31
CA VAL A 149 16.42 -1.11 -6.94
C VAL A 149 17.07 -1.64 -8.23
N GLU A 150 17.76 -0.78 -8.99
CA GLU A 150 18.43 -1.21 -10.23
C GLU A 150 19.77 -1.88 -9.93
N GLU A 151 20.50 -1.40 -8.90
CA GLU A 151 21.71 -2.08 -8.44
C GLU A 151 21.39 -3.46 -7.85
N ALA A 152 20.27 -3.60 -7.14
CA ALA A 152 19.83 -4.87 -6.56
C ALA A 152 19.56 -5.95 -7.62
N LEU A 153 19.11 -5.54 -8.81
CA LEU A 153 18.79 -6.45 -9.92
C LEU A 153 20.00 -6.79 -10.80
N LYS A 154 21.16 -6.22 -10.54
CA LYS A 154 22.38 -6.51 -11.33
C LYS A 154 22.97 -7.88 -10.96
N PRO A 155 23.54 -8.61 -11.92
CA PRO A 155 24.31 -9.81 -11.62
C PRO A 155 25.42 -9.52 -10.61
N GLY A 156 25.52 -10.36 -9.56
CA GLY A 156 26.52 -10.20 -8.50
C GLY A 156 26.14 -9.23 -7.38
N ALA A 157 24.94 -8.64 -7.40
CA ALA A 157 24.43 -7.87 -6.27
C ALA A 157 24.33 -8.73 -5.01
N PRO A 158 24.47 -8.13 -3.81
CA PRO A 158 24.22 -8.86 -2.55
C PRO A 158 22.81 -9.46 -2.54
N VAL A 159 22.70 -10.76 -2.22
CA VAL A 159 21.42 -11.44 -2.11
C VAL A 159 20.74 -10.98 -0.83
N VAL A 160 19.62 -10.27 -0.95
CA VAL A 160 18.83 -9.78 0.18
C VAL A 160 18.03 -10.91 0.79
N ASN A 161 17.29 -11.65 -0.06
CA ASN A 161 16.41 -12.74 0.36
C ASN A 161 16.67 -13.98 -0.50
N GLU A 162 17.07 -15.07 0.14
CA GLU A 162 17.45 -16.33 -0.52
C GLU A 162 16.27 -17.01 -1.23
N THR A 163 15.04 -16.66 -0.87
CA THR A 163 13.83 -17.15 -1.56
C THR A 163 13.78 -16.65 -3.01
N TYR A 164 14.40 -15.48 -3.26
CA TYR A 164 14.49 -14.84 -4.57
C TYR A 164 15.94 -14.38 -4.82
N PRO A 165 16.85 -15.28 -5.17
CA PRO A 165 18.29 -15.02 -5.23
C PRO A 165 18.71 -13.97 -6.28
N GLY A 166 17.84 -13.68 -7.24
CA GLY A 166 18.02 -12.58 -8.20
C GLY A 166 17.54 -11.23 -7.70
N ASN A 167 17.16 -11.11 -6.42
CA ASN A 167 16.55 -9.92 -5.83
C ASN A 167 15.34 -9.39 -6.63
N CYS A 168 14.65 -10.25 -7.36
CA CYS A 168 13.46 -9.91 -8.13
C CYS A 168 12.32 -10.88 -7.79
N PHE A 169 11.13 -10.34 -7.53
CA PHE A 169 9.96 -11.16 -7.29
C PHE A 169 9.56 -11.88 -8.58
N GLU A 170 9.28 -13.18 -8.47
CA GLU A 170 8.86 -14.02 -9.59
C GLU A 170 7.34 -14.23 -9.57
N TYR A 171 6.67 -13.87 -10.67
CA TYR A 171 5.24 -14.10 -10.86
C TYR A 171 4.98 -15.44 -11.54
N HIS A 172 4.11 -16.26 -10.94
CA HIS A 172 3.62 -17.51 -11.57
C HIS A 172 4.74 -18.38 -12.19
N GLU A 173 5.79 -18.64 -11.43
CA GLU A 173 6.88 -19.58 -11.75
C GLU A 173 7.73 -19.28 -13.00
N LYS A 174 7.36 -18.31 -13.84
CA LYS A 174 8.03 -18.10 -15.13
C LYS A 174 8.32 -16.64 -15.48
N PHE A 175 7.75 -15.68 -14.76
CA PHE A 175 7.89 -14.27 -15.09
C PHE A 175 8.56 -13.52 -13.95
N ASP A 176 9.67 -12.87 -14.25
CA ASP A 176 10.42 -12.01 -13.36
C ASP A 176 9.81 -10.59 -13.22
N HIS A 177 8.74 -10.27 -13.96
CA HIS A 177 8.09 -8.98 -13.91
C HIS A 177 6.69 -8.99 -14.54
N GLN A 178 5.90 -7.94 -14.26
CA GLN A 178 4.60 -7.71 -14.88
C GLN A 178 4.76 -7.01 -16.22
N LYS A 179 3.94 -7.41 -17.20
CA LYS A 179 4.01 -6.91 -18.58
C LYS A 179 2.64 -6.47 -19.08
N LEU A 180 2.60 -5.33 -19.76
CA LEU A 180 1.45 -4.93 -20.59
C LEU A 180 1.96 -4.72 -22.01
N ARG A 181 1.23 -5.28 -22.99
CA ARG A 181 1.52 -5.13 -24.43
C ARG A 181 0.20 -4.88 -25.16
N PHE A 182 0.12 -3.74 -25.83
CA PHE A 182 -1.05 -3.31 -26.59
C PHE A 182 -0.59 -2.53 -27.83
N GLY A 183 -1.05 -2.90 -29.01
CA GLY A 183 -0.59 -2.30 -30.25
C GLY A 183 0.87 -2.62 -30.60
N ASP A 184 1.50 -1.74 -31.37
CA ASP A 184 2.89 -1.81 -31.83
C ASP A 184 3.61 -0.51 -31.46
N VAL A 185 4.34 -0.52 -30.35
CA VAL A 185 5.02 0.68 -29.84
C VAL A 185 6.15 1.16 -30.74
N GLU A 186 6.88 0.25 -31.40
CA GLU A 186 7.99 0.63 -32.30
C GLU A 186 7.43 1.39 -33.51
N ARG A 187 6.35 0.90 -34.09
CA ARG A 187 5.65 1.62 -35.15
C ARG A 187 5.10 2.97 -34.67
N GLY A 188 4.54 3.03 -33.48
CA GLY A 188 4.04 4.27 -32.91
C GLY A 188 5.15 5.30 -32.71
N PHE A 189 6.32 4.91 -32.22
CA PHE A 189 7.49 5.78 -32.11
C PHE A 189 8.04 6.22 -33.47
N ALA A 190 8.06 5.33 -34.45
CA ALA A 190 8.51 5.68 -35.80
C ALA A 190 7.61 6.72 -36.50
N MET A 191 6.34 6.81 -36.10
CA MET A 191 5.37 7.78 -36.66
C MET A 191 5.30 9.09 -35.84
N ALA A 192 5.97 9.16 -34.70
CA ALA A 192 5.93 10.31 -33.83
C ALA A 192 6.77 11.49 -34.36
N GLU A 193 6.25 12.71 -34.24
CA GLU A 193 6.99 13.94 -34.50
C GLU A 193 7.87 14.32 -33.30
N PHE A 194 7.36 14.11 -32.07
CA PHE A 194 8.04 14.44 -30.84
C PHE A 194 8.27 13.17 -30.02
N ILE A 195 9.46 13.05 -29.44
CA ILE A 195 9.78 12.01 -28.46
C ILE A 195 10.08 12.69 -27.14
N VAL A 196 9.32 12.33 -26.11
CA VAL A 196 9.54 12.78 -24.73
C VAL A 196 9.92 11.58 -23.91
N GLU A 197 11.07 11.63 -23.24
CA GLU A 197 11.54 10.54 -22.39
C GLU A 197 12.14 11.09 -21.11
N ASP A 198 11.69 10.56 -19.96
CA ASP A 198 12.20 11.01 -18.67
C ASP A 198 12.10 9.94 -17.58
N ARG A 199 12.76 10.22 -16.46
CA ARG A 199 12.81 9.39 -15.26
C ARG A 199 12.22 10.11 -14.07
N TYR A 200 11.33 9.44 -13.36
CA TYR A 200 10.66 9.91 -12.15
C TYR A 200 11.02 9.02 -10.97
N GLN A 201 11.05 9.59 -9.79
CA GLN A 201 11.35 8.85 -8.57
C GLN A 201 10.46 9.33 -7.43
N MET A 202 9.86 8.38 -6.71
CA MET A 202 9.14 8.62 -5.47
C MET A 202 9.89 7.93 -4.32
N SER A 203 10.04 8.64 -3.21
CA SER A 203 10.60 8.09 -1.97
C SER A 203 9.60 7.15 -1.28
N PRO A 204 10.06 6.24 -0.39
CA PRO A 204 9.15 5.49 0.46
C PRO A 204 8.40 6.43 1.37
N ILE A 205 7.14 6.07 1.69
CA ILE A 205 6.25 6.90 2.51
C ILE A 205 5.61 6.01 3.56
N GLU A 206 5.84 6.33 4.85
CA GLU A 206 5.14 5.70 5.95
C GLU A 206 3.75 6.33 6.13
N HIS A 207 2.75 5.50 6.47
CA HIS A 207 1.36 5.92 6.68
C HIS A 207 1.19 6.84 7.88
N ALA A 208 2.00 6.63 8.92
CA ALA A 208 1.99 7.34 10.20
C ALA A 208 0.57 7.53 10.78
N PRO A 209 -0.26 6.46 10.88
CA PRO A 209 -1.59 6.58 11.45
C PRO A 209 -1.49 7.05 12.90
N THR A 210 -2.49 7.80 13.39
CA THR A 210 -2.48 8.29 14.78
C THR A 210 -2.41 7.13 15.77
N GLU A 211 -3.25 6.10 15.58
CA GLU A 211 -3.14 4.82 16.26
C GLU A 211 -2.09 3.95 15.56
N THR A 212 -1.06 3.53 16.26
CA THR A 212 -0.05 2.60 15.76
C THR A 212 -0.61 1.18 15.60
N ASN A 213 0.14 0.28 14.93
CA ASN A 213 -0.23 -1.13 14.86
C ASN A 213 -0.22 -1.77 16.23
N GLY A 214 -1.25 -2.58 16.52
CA GLY A 214 -1.32 -3.29 17.79
C GLY A 214 -2.43 -4.33 17.83
N SER A 215 -2.28 -5.24 18.81
CA SER A 215 -3.25 -6.28 19.10
C SER A 215 -3.21 -6.73 20.56
N ILE A 216 -4.33 -7.27 21.04
CA ILE A 216 -4.42 -7.95 22.34
C ILE A 216 -5.00 -9.33 22.07
N ALA A 217 -4.30 -10.39 22.49
CA ALA A 217 -4.82 -11.74 22.45
C ALA A 217 -5.07 -12.24 23.87
N ALA A 218 -6.23 -12.85 24.12
CA ALA A 218 -6.60 -13.41 25.42
C ALA A 218 -7.12 -14.84 25.27
N PRO A 219 -6.77 -15.76 26.21
CA PRO A 219 -7.31 -17.11 26.22
C PRO A 219 -8.82 -17.07 26.47
N GLU A 220 -9.56 -17.97 25.81
CA GLU A 220 -10.96 -18.28 26.06
C GLU A 220 -11.11 -19.77 26.45
N GLN A 221 -12.34 -20.19 26.78
CA GLN A 221 -12.64 -21.58 27.03
C GLN A 221 -12.40 -22.45 25.78
N ASN A 222 -12.13 -23.74 25.98
CA ASN A 222 -11.93 -24.76 24.93
C ASN A 222 -10.74 -24.43 24.01
N ASP A 223 -9.63 -24.00 24.59
CA ASP A 223 -8.38 -23.63 23.87
C ASP A 223 -8.59 -22.68 22.70
N ARG A 224 -9.50 -21.74 22.83
CA ARG A 224 -9.73 -20.65 21.89
C ARG A 224 -9.06 -19.37 22.38
N PHE A 225 -8.92 -18.43 21.48
CA PHE A 225 -8.33 -17.12 21.78
C PHE A 225 -9.18 -16.02 21.15
N VAL A 226 -9.52 -15.01 21.92
CA VAL A 226 -10.05 -13.76 21.39
C VAL A 226 -8.88 -12.83 21.04
N VAL A 227 -8.96 -12.18 19.89
CA VAL A 227 -7.91 -11.27 19.39
C VAL A 227 -8.55 -9.94 19.01
N HIS A 228 -8.30 -8.92 19.82
CA HIS A 228 -8.65 -7.54 19.47
C HIS A 228 -7.50 -6.97 18.63
N SER A 229 -7.82 -6.47 17.44
CA SER A 229 -6.82 -5.94 16.51
C SER A 229 -7.33 -4.71 15.77
N CYS A 230 -6.44 -3.75 15.52
CA CYS A 230 -6.70 -2.61 14.65
C CYS A 230 -6.53 -2.93 13.15
N ALA A 231 -6.54 -4.21 12.77
CA ALA A 231 -6.34 -4.65 11.38
C ALA A 231 -7.43 -4.14 10.44
N GLN A 232 -7.03 -3.72 9.24
CA GLN A 232 -7.93 -3.35 8.15
C GLN A 232 -8.53 -4.57 7.42
N GLY A 233 -7.86 -5.71 7.48
CA GLY A 233 -8.24 -6.94 6.80
C GLY A 233 -8.34 -8.12 7.76
N LEU A 234 -9.35 -8.15 8.64
CA LEU A 234 -9.47 -9.15 9.72
C LEU A 234 -9.31 -10.60 9.25
N PHE A 235 -9.87 -10.96 8.09
CA PHE A 235 -9.75 -12.33 7.57
C PHE A 235 -8.34 -12.64 7.04
N PHE A 236 -7.61 -11.66 6.52
CA PHE A 236 -6.21 -11.82 6.17
C PHE A 236 -5.36 -12.02 7.42
N SER A 237 -5.57 -11.18 8.43
CA SER A 237 -4.88 -11.31 9.72
C SER A 237 -5.20 -12.63 10.40
N LEU A 238 -6.47 -13.05 10.41
CA LEU A 238 -6.89 -14.35 10.92
C LEU A 238 -6.16 -15.51 10.22
N GLY A 239 -6.18 -15.53 8.90
CA GLY A 239 -5.54 -16.61 8.11
C GLY A 239 -4.03 -16.65 8.30
N THR A 240 -3.36 -15.49 8.29
CA THR A 240 -1.91 -15.40 8.50
C THR A 240 -1.53 -15.80 9.92
N ALA A 241 -2.22 -15.28 10.93
CA ALA A 241 -1.95 -15.61 12.32
C ALA A 241 -2.19 -17.11 12.60
N ALA A 242 -3.33 -17.67 12.16
CA ALA A 242 -3.65 -19.10 12.31
C ALA A 242 -2.54 -20.00 11.74
N LYS A 243 -2.04 -19.67 10.53
CA LYS A 243 -0.91 -20.36 9.92
C LYS A 243 0.35 -20.30 10.80
N ILE A 244 0.74 -19.10 11.27
CA ILE A 244 1.97 -18.88 12.02
C ILE A 244 1.94 -19.60 13.37
N VAL A 245 0.83 -19.51 14.09
CA VAL A 245 0.68 -20.14 15.41
C VAL A 245 0.29 -21.62 15.31
N ASN A 246 0.09 -22.14 14.10
CA ASN A 246 -0.33 -23.52 13.80
C ASN A 246 -1.62 -23.92 14.52
N LEU A 247 -2.63 -23.07 14.43
CA LEU A 247 -3.97 -23.34 14.94
C LEU A 247 -4.99 -23.30 13.80
N ASP A 248 -6.06 -24.07 13.96
CA ASP A 248 -7.23 -23.91 13.08
C ASP A 248 -7.84 -22.51 13.27
N SER A 249 -8.22 -21.86 12.18
CA SER A 249 -8.75 -20.49 12.24
C SER A 249 -10.05 -20.36 13.06
N ASN A 250 -10.84 -21.43 13.21
CA ASN A 250 -12.02 -21.46 14.07
C ASN A 250 -11.70 -21.40 15.59
N ARG A 251 -10.44 -21.55 15.96
CA ARG A 251 -9.98 -21.37 17.36
C ARG A 251 -9.57 -19.93 17.66
N LEU A 252 -9.53 -19.07 16.67
CA LEU A 252 -9.20 -17.65 16.78
C LEU A 252 -10.43 -16.80 16.52
N HIS A 253 -10.87 -16.04 17.51
CA HIS A 253 -11.98 -15.11 17.41
C HIS A 253 -11.43 -13.69 17.25
N PHE A 254 -11.27 -13.23 16.00
CA PHE A 254 -10.81 -11.88 15.71
C PHE A 254 -11.95 -10.87 15.85
N ILE A 255 -11.72 -9.85 16.67
CA ILE A 255 -12.62 -8.73 16.88
C ILE A 255 -11.96 -7.47 16.32
N GLY A 256 -12.58 -6.91 15.28
CA GLY A 256 -12.24 -5.60 14.74
C GLY A 256 -13.09 -4.53 15.40
N GLY A 257 -12.45 -3.50 15.88
CA GLY A 257 -13.10 -2.32 16.42
C GLY A 257 -12.96 -1.10 15.52
N THR A 258 -12.98 0.06 16.14
CA THR A 258 -12.57 1.31 15.50
C THR A 258 -11.08 1.26 15.14
N VAL A 259 -10.76 1.65 13.92
CA VAL A 259 -9.38 1.75 13.45
C VAL A 259 -8.96 3.22 13.40
N GLY A 260 -7.95 3.59 14.18
CA GLY A 260 -7.45 4.96 14.35
C GLY A 260 -6.54 5.44 13.24
N GLY A 261 -6.93 5.16 11.98
CA GLY A 261 -6.15 5.36 10.78
C GLY A 261 -5.45 4.08 10.35
N GLY A 262 -5.47 3.79 9.05
CA GLY A 262 -4.83 2.59 8.52
C GLY A 262 -4.14 2.86 7.19
N PHE A 263 -4.88 3.48 6.25
CA PHE A 263 -4.38 3.90 4.93
C PHE A 263 -3.68 2.78 4.12
N GLY A 264 -3.84 1.52 4.51
CA GLY A 264 -3.17 0.34 3.97
C GLY A 264 -2.09 -0.26 4.88
N GLY A 265 -1.56 0.47 5.85
CA GLY A 265 -0.49 0.01 6.76
C GLY A 265 -0.92 -1.02 7.80
N LYS A 266 -2.22 -1.29 7.92
CA LYS A 266 -2.77 -2.27 8.86
C LYS A 266 -3.43 -3.47 8.16
N VAL A 267 -2.95 -3.81 6.97
CA VAL A 267 -3.41 -5.02 6.24
C VAL A 267 -2.54 -6.23 6.57
N ASP A 268 -1.24 -6.03 6.77
CA ASP A 268 -0.32 -7.10 7.17
C ASP A 268 -0.43 -7.42 8.67
N SER A 269 -0.26 -8.70 9.02
CA SER A 269 -0.29 -9.16 10.42
C SER A 269 1.06 -8.90 11.09
N LEU A 270 1.26 -7.74 11.67
CA LEU A 270 2.52 -7.35 12.29
C LEU A 270 2.60 -7.71 13.79
N THR A 271 1.48 -7.70 14.49
CA THR A 271 1.44 -7.84 15.96
C THR A 271 0.66 -9.06 16.43
N GLU A 272 -0.36 -9.47 15.68
CA GLU A 272 -1.30 -10.52 16.08
C GLU A 272 -0.62 -11.89 16.31
N PRO A 273 0.31 -12.37 15.47
CA PRO A 273 0.93 -13.66 15.70
C PRO A 273 1.67 -13.73 17.03
N LEU A 274 2.42 -12.67 17.38
CA LEU A 274 3.20 -12.65 18.63
C LEU A 274 2.32 -12.46 19.87
N SER A 275 1.24 -11.67 19.81
CA SER A 275 0.30 -11.56 20.92
C SER A 275 -0.42 -12.88 21.18
N ILE A 276 -0.83 -13.61 20.12
CA ILE A 276 -1.45 -14.93 20.22
C ILE A 276 -0.48 -15.97 20.81
N LEU A 277 0.75 -16.05 20.28
CA LEU A 277 1.78 -16.96 20.82
C LEU A 277 2.07 -16.66 22.28
N GLY A 278 2.15 -15.38 22.64
CA GLY A 278 2.32 -14.96 24.01
C GLY A 278 1.18 -15.43 24.90
N ALA A 279 -0.06 -15.27 24.47
CA ALA A 279 -1.24 -15.73 25.20
C ALA A 279 -1.29 -17.25 25.33
N MET A 280 -0.94 -17.99 24.26
CA MET A 280 -0.84 -19.45 24.27
C MET A 280 0.19 -19.94 25.30
N MET A 281 1.37 -19.34 25.36
CA MET A 281 2.48 -19.79 26.20
C MET A 281 2.39 -19.34 27.65
N THR A 282 1.67 -18.24 27.93
CA THR A 282 1.53 -17.71 29.29
C THR A 282 0.21 -18.03 29.94
N GLY A 283 -0.80 -18.46 29.17
CA GLY A 283 -2.17 -18.65 29.66
C GLY A 283 -2.85 -17.34 30.10
N ARG A 284 -2.32 -16.19 29.75
CA ARG A 284 -2.79 -14.86 30.16
C ARG A 284 -3.00 -13.94 28.94
N PRO A 285 -3.83 -12.91 29.05
CA PRO A 285 -3.92 -11.90 28.00
C PRO A 285 -2.58 -11.23 27.72
N VAL A 286 -2.23 -11.05 26.44
CA VAL A 286 -0.98 -10.40 26.01
C VAL A 286 -1.27 -9.29 25.03
N ARG A 287 -0.77 -8.10 25.34
CA ARG A 287 -0.86 -6.87 24.55
C ARG A 287 0.47 -6.60 23.86
N TYR A 288 0.43 -6.41 22.55
CA TYR A 288 1.54 -5.95 21.75
C TYR A 288 1.15 -4.72 20.95
N VAL A 289 1.72 -3.59 21.26
CA VAL A 289 1.51 -2.29 20.61
C VAL A 289 2.85 -1.73 20.21
N LEU A 290 2.96 -1.31 18.95
CA LEU A 290 4.13 -0.59 18.45
C LEU A 290 4.12 0.83 19.01
N ASP A 291 5.27 1.31 19.48
CA ASP A 291 5.44 2.73 19.66
C ASP A 291 5.66 3.43 18.29
N ARG A 292 5.72 4.75 18.26
CA ARG A 292 5.85 5.49 16.99
C ARG A 292 7.19 5.22 16.29
N GLU A 293 8.26 5.02 17.02
CA GLU A 293 9.56 4.68 16.45
C GLU A 293 9.55 3.27 15.86
N GLU A 294 8.95 2.31 16.56
CA GLU A 294 8.74 0.94 16.05
C GLU A 294 7.88 0.94 14.79
N GLU A 295 6.80 1.74 14.75
CA GLU A 295 5.95 1.90 13.56
C GLU A 295 6.75 2.38 12.35
N MET A 296 7.60 3.41 12.53
CA MET A 296 8.44 3.97 11.45
C MET A 296 9.54 3.00 10.98
N LEU A 297 9.98 2.07 11.83
CA LEU A 297 11.05 1.11 11.50
C LEU A 297 10.54 -0.22 10.95
N TYR A 298 9.37 -0.66 11.41
CA TYR A 298 8.83 -2.01 11.16
C TYR A 298 7.46 -1.98 10.47
N GLY A 299 6.76 -0.86 10.54
CA GLY A 299 5.52 -0.63 9.83
C GLY A 299 5.65 -1.01 8.36
N SER A 300 4.58 -0.93 7.63
CA SER A 300 4.52 -1.39 6.24
C SER A 300 4.40 -0.20 5.29
N PRO A 301 5.48 0.54 4.97
CA PRO A 301 5.42 1.75 4.16
C PRO A 301 5.03 1.46 2.71
N ARG A 302 4.63 2.51 1.96
CA ARG A 302 4.70 2.47 0.51
C ARG A 302 6.16 2.36 0.09
N GLY A 303 6.49 1.40 -0.78
CA GLY A 303 7.83 1.28 -1.35
C GLY A 303 8.21 2.49 -2.20
N ALA A 304 9.51 2.74 -2.30
CA ALA A 304 10.03 3.65 -3.31
C ALA A 304 9.73 3.12 -4.71
N GLU A 305 9.55 4.02 -5.65
CA GLU A 305 9.37 3.66 -7.06
C GLU A 305 10.27 4.50 -7.95
N ARG A 306 10.83 3.84 -8.97
CA ARG A 306 11.57 4.50 -10.04
C ARG A 306 10.91 4.18 -11.37
N ILE A 307 10.49 5.21 -12.09
CA ILE A 307 9.63 5.09 -13.26
C ILE A 307 10.29 5.80 -14.43
N TYR A 308 10.41 5.11 -15.56
CA TYR A 308 10.85 5.64 -16.84
C TYR A 308 9.67 5.66 -17.79
N ILE A 309 9.38 6.80 -18.38
CA ILE A 309 8.31 6.97 -19.35
C ILE A 309 8.90 7.55 -20.63
N LYS A 310 8.49 6.95 -21.74
CA LYS A 310 8.80 7.44 -23.10
C LYS A 310 7.50 7.51 -23.88
N ASP A 311 7.17 8.70 -24.39
CA ASP A 311 6.03 8.96 -25.24
C ASP A 311 6.48 9.36 -26.66
N GLY A 312 5.78 8.83 -27.65
CA GLY A 312 5.82 9.29 -29.02
C GLY A 312 4.55 10.06 -29.33
N ILE A 313 4.69 11.34 -29.73
CA ILE A 313 3.60 12.28 -29.89
C ILE A 313 3.55 12.74 -31.34
N ALA A 314 2.36 12.75 -31.94
CA ALA A 314 2.14 13.27 -33.28
C ALA A 314 2.17 14.81 -33.28
N ARG A 315 2.32 15.41 -34.47
CA ARG A 315 2.35 16.88 -34.65
C ARG A 315 1.09 17.57 -34.08
N ASP A 316 -0.05 16.90 -34.07
CA ASP A 316 -1.32 17.41 -33.56
C ASP A 316 -1.50 17.20 -32.04
N GLY A 317 -0.48 16.68 -31.34
CA GLY A 317 -0.49 16.46 -29.89
C GLY A 317 -1.05 15.11 -29.45
N ARG A 318 -1.51 14.23 -30.33
CA ARG A 318 -1.97 12.89 -29.95
C ARG A 318 -0.79 12.00 -29.58
N ILE A 319 -0.90 11.29 -28.44
CA ILE A 319 0.08 10.31 -28.02
C ILE A 319 -0.12 9.03 -28.84
N LEU A 320 0.86 8.67 -29.65
CA LEU A 320 0.83 7.50 -30.55
C LEU A 320 1.39 6.25 -29.90
N ALA A 321 2.39 6.40 -29.01
CA ALA A 321 3.00 5.30 -28.30
C ALA A 321 3.45 5.74 -26.92
N ARG A 322 3.38 4.80 -25.94
CA ARG A 322 3.93 4.96 -24.59
C ARG A 322 4.68 3.70 -24.17
N HIS A 323 5.91 3.85 -23.74
CA HIS A 323 6.68 2.79 -23.11
C HIS A 323 7.00 3.18 -21.66
N ILE A 324 6.64 2.30 -20.71
CA ILE A 324 6.89 2.52 -19.29
C ILE A 324 7.71 1.37 -18.73
N ARG A 325 8.75 1.71 -17.97
CA ARG A 325 9.45 0.74 -17.13
C ARG A 325 9.47 1.25 -15.71
N SER A 326 8.98 0.42 -14.78
CA SER A 326 8.90 0.77 -13.37
C SER A 326 9.60 -0.28 -12.50
N TYR A 327 10.25 0.20 -11.46
CA TYR A 327 10.89 -0.59 -10.42
C TYR A 327 10.28 -0.23 -9.08
N PHE A 328 9.60 -1.22 -8.47
CA PHE A 328 9.07 -1.15 -7.12
C PHE A 328 10.11 -1.65 -6.14
N ASP A 329 10.31 -0.93 -5.05
CA ASP A 329 11.13 -1.37 -3.93
C ASP A 329 10.26 -2.17 -2.95
N ALA A 330 10.42 -3.49 -2.92
CA ALA A 330 9.74 -4.35 -1.97
C ALA A 330 10.30 -4.22 -0.54
N GLY A 331 11.51 -3.67 -0.41
CA GLY A 331 12.28 -3.84 0.81
C GLY A 331 12.81 -5.27 0.92
N ALA A 332 13.07 -5.73 2.14
CA ALA A 332 13.67 -7.04 2.39
C ALA A 332 12.72 -8.23 2.14
N TYR A 333 11.43 -7.99 2.14
CA TYR A 333 10.36 -8.97 1.94
C TYR A 333 9.21 -8.38 1.12
N THR A 334 8.47 -9.25 0.44
CA THR A 334 7.52 -8.74 -0.56
C THR A 334 6.23 -8.18 0.04
N ARG A 335 5.74 -8.67 1.16
CA ARG A 335 4.40 -8.35 1.70
C ARG A 335 3.39 -8.17 0.56
N LEU A 336 2.75 -7.00 0.43
CA LEU A 336 1.80 -6.72 -0.66
C LEU A 336 2.38 -5.92 -1.84
N SER A 337 3.67 -5.59 -1.84
CA SER A 337 4.28 -4.77 -2.91
C SER A 337 4.18 -5.41 -4.29
N SER A 338 4.33 -6.74 -4.40
CA SER A 338 4.17 -7.45 -5.67
C SER A 338 2.73 -7.40 -6.21
N TYR A 339 1.73 -7.36 -5.31
CA TYR A 339 0.33 -7.18 -5.71
C TYR A 339 0.03 -5.72 -6.09
N ALA A 340 0.70 -4.75 -5.44
CA ALA A 340 0.65 -3.34 -5.84
C ALA A 340 1.14 -3.15 -7.29
N ALA A 341 2.21 -3.82 -7.69
CA ALA A 341 2.76 -3.78 -9.04
C ALA A 341 1.76 -4.29 -10.10
N ILE A 342 0.92 -5.30 -9.78
CA ILE A 342 -0.17 -5.71 -10.69
C ILE A 342 -1.21 -4.60 -10.86
N LYS A 343 -1.58 -3.93 -9.77
CA LYS A 343 -2.52 -2.80 -9.85
C LYS A 343 -1.93 -1.65 -10.65
N CYS A 344 -0.65 -1.36 -10.48
CA CYS A 344 0.10 -0.43 -11.30
C CYS A 344 -0.04 -0.76 -12.80
N THR A 345 0.24 -2.00 -13.20
CA THR A 345 0.14 -2.45 -14.60
C THR A 345 -1.21 -2.11 -15.23
N ALA A 346 -2.29 -2.23 -14.47
CA ALA A 346 -3.64 -1.94 -14.95
C ALA A 346 -3.92 -0.43 -15.15
N HIS A 347 -3.12 0.46 -14.55
CA HIS A 347 -3.33 1.91 -14.57
C HIS A 347 -2.28 2.68 -15.39
N LEU A 348 -1.21 2.02 -15.81
CA LEU A 348 -0.06 2.64 -16.47
C LEU A 348 -0.35 3.53 -17.69
N PRO A 349 -1.34 3.26 -18.54
CA PRO A 349 -1.65 4.20 -19.63
C PRO A 349 -2.19 5.53 -19.12
N GLY A 350 -2.63 5.60 -17.86
CA GLY A 350 -3.44 6.70 -17.34
C GLY A 350 -4.85 6.70 -17.96
N PRO A 351 -5.63 7.77 -17.78
CA PRO A 351 -6.97 7.89 -18.34
C PRO A 351 -6.94 8.38 -19.80
N TYR A 352 -5.94 7.93 -20.57
CA TYR A 352 -5.63 8.42 -21.91
C TYR A 352 -5.76 7.36 -22.98
N THR A 353 -6.26 7.74 -24.15
CA THR A 353 -6.40 6.89 -25.34
C THR A 353 -5.06 6.83 -26.08
N ILE A 354 -4.28 5.79 -25.82
CA ILE A 354 -2.98 5.57 -26.44
C ILE A 354 -3.03 4.26 -27.24
N PRO A 355 -2.86 4.30 -28.57
CA PRO A 355 -3.03 3.11 -29.42
C PRO A 355 -1.93 2.06 -29.25
N ASN A 356 -0.74 2.45 -28.77
CA ASN A 356 0.39 1.54 -28.63
C ASN A 356 1.02 1.72 -27.26
N VAL A 357 0.97 0.68 -26.39
CA VAL A 357 1.48 0.74 -25.03
C VAL A 357 2.29 -0.52 -24.72
N ALA A 358 3.50 -0.31 -24.19
CA ALA A 358 4.29 -1.37 -23.58
C ALA A 358 4.65 -0.95 -22.15
N SER A 359 4.58 -1.90 -21.22
CA SER A 359 5.14 -1.69 -19.89
C SER A 359 5.83 -2.93 -19.35
N ASP A 360 6.87 -2.69 -18.54
CA ASP A 360 7.65 -3.68 -17.82
C ASP A 360 7.82 -3.21 -16.38
N ILE A 361 7.29 -3.98 -15.41
CA ILE A 361 7.30 -3.61 -14.01
C ILE A 361 7.99 -4.69 -13.20
N TYR A 362 9.05 -4.31 -12.51
CA TYR A 362 9.86 -5.16 -11.66
C TYR A 362 9.60 -4.84 -10.19
N VAL A 363 9.61 -5.87 -9.33
CA VAL A 363 9.58 -5.72 -7.89
C VAL A 363 10.91 -6.19 -7.35
N ALA A 364 11.74 -5.25 -6.89
CA ALA A 364 13.09 -5.52 -6.44
C ALA A 364 13.17 -5.63 -4.92
N TYR A 365 13.99 -6.57 -4.44
CA TYR A 365 14.32 -6.69 -3.02
C TYR A 365 15.52 -5.82 -2.67
N THR A 366 15.42 -5.09 -1.56
CA THR A 366 16.47 -4.22 -1.01
C THR A 366 16.57 -4.38 0.50
N ASN A 367 17.63 -3.85 1.13
CA ASN A 367 17.79 -3.90 2.58
C ASN A 367 17.00 -2.79 3.32
N ARG A 368 15.80 -2.45 2.82
CA ARG A 368 14.85 -1.53 3.45
C ARG A 368 13.76 -2.29 4.20
N CYS A 369 13.02 -1.56 5.04
CA CYS A 369 11.78 -2.06 5.62
C CYS A 369 10.85 -2.58 4.51
N PRO A 370 10.21 -3.75 4.69
CA PRO A 370 9.31 -4.32 3.70
C PRO A 370 8.13 -3.40 3.37
N SER A 371 7.85 -3.22 2.10
CA SER A 371 6.79 -2.34 1.64
C SER A 371 5.48 -3.09 1.39
N THR A 372 4.36 -2.37 1.51
CA THR A 372 3.03 -2.94 1.38
C THR A 372 2.03 -2.01 0.70
N ALA A 373 0.76 -2.26 1.00
CA ALA A 373 -0.34 -1.43 0.54
C ALA A 373 -0.30 -0.03 1.18
N MET A 374 -0.51 0.99 0.37
CA MET A 374 -0.85 2.32 0.82
C MET A 374 -1.92 2.92 -0.08
N ARG A 375 -2.75 3.81 0.45
CA ARG A 375 -3.83 4.50 -0.26
C ARG A 375 -3.39 4.95 -1.65
N GLY A 376 -4.14 4.56 -2.71
CA GLY A 376 -3.69 4.61 -4.09
C GLY A 376 -2.76 3.45 -4.45
N PHE A 377 -3.10 2.23 -4.00
CA PHE A 377 -2.32 1.00 -4.04
C PHE A 377 -1.75 0.69 -5.43
N GLY A 378 -0.44 0.89 -5.59
CA GLY A 378 0.29 0.72 -6.84
C GLY A 378 0.06 1.83 -7.89
N ILE A 379 -0.64 2.92 -7.54
CA ILE A 379 -1.06 3.92 -8.53
C ILE A 379 -0.41 5.28 -8.29
N THR A 380 -0.28 5.71 -7.05
CA THR A 380 0.06 7.11 -6.73
C THR A 380 1.38 7.58 -7.33
N ALA A 381 2.43 6.73 -7.32
CA ALA A 381 3.71 7.09 -7.91
C ALA A 381 3.64 7.19 -9.43
N VAL A 382 2.88 6.26 -10.02
CA VAL A 382 2.65 6.23 -11.47
C VAL A 382 1.84 7.44 -11.91
N ASP A 383 0.77 7.79 -11.21
CA ASP A 383 -0.05 8.96 -11.54
C ASP A 383 0.77 10.25 -11.44
N PHE A 384 1.59 10.38 -10.38
CA PHE A 384 2.53 11.50 -10.28
C PHE A 384 3.44 11.56 -11.51
N ALA A 385 4.07 10.45 -11.89
CA ALA A 385 4.99 10.39 -13.02
C ALA A 385 4.28 10.68 -14.35
N LEU A 386 3.09 10.08 -14.55
CA LEU A 386 2.29 10.25 -15.76
C LEU A 386 1.86 11.71 -15.94
N GLU A 387 1.34 12.34 -14.89
CA GLU A 387 0.79 13.68 -14.99
C GLU A 387 1.89 14.74 -15.18
N VAL A 388 3.06 14.57 -14.55
CA VAL A 388 4.23 15.41 -14.84
C VAL A 388 4.73 15.17 -16.27
N HIS A 389 4.66 13.92 -16.74
CA HIS A 389 5.06 13.59 -18.12
C HIS A 389 4.09 14.15 -19.16
N MET A 390 2.79 14.23 -18.84
CA MET A 390 1.78 14.90 -19.69
C MET A 390 2.09 16.38 -19.86
N ASP A 391 2.52 17.08 -18.80
CA ASP A 391 2.93 18.49 -18.90
C ASP A 391 4.15 18.66 -19.83
N LYS A 392 5.15 17.77 -19.74
CA LYS A 392 6.29 17.76 -20.64
C LYS A 392 5.92 17.45 -22.08
N GLY A 393 4.93 16.56 -22.29
CA GLY A 393 4.37 16.28 -23.61
C GLY A 393 3.70 17.49 -24.21
N ALA A 394 2.90 18.20 -23.43
CA ALA A 394 2.26 19.46 -23.84
C ALA A 394 3.29 20.54 -24.21
N GLU A 395 4.32 20.73 -23.39
CA GLU A 395 5.42 21.65 -23.64
C GLU A 395 6.15 21.32 -24.95
N ALA A 396 6.48 20.04 -25.18
CA ALA A 396 7.16 19.59 -26.39
C ALA A 396 6.36 19.88 -27.68
N CYS A 397 5.02 19.82 -27.60
CA CYS A 397 4.13 20.12 -28.71
C CYS A 397 3.76 21.62 -28.82
N GLY A 398 4.13 22.44 -27.83
CA GLY A 398 3.71 23.83 -27.74
C GLY A 398 2.21 23.98 -27.45
N MET A 399 1.58 23.02 -26.78
CA MET A 399 0.16 23.01 -26.43
C MET A 399 -0.06 23.42 -24.97
N ASP A 400 -1.26 23.94 -24.69
CA ASP A 400 -1.73 24.12 -23.32
C ASP A 400 -1.85 22.74 -22.61
N PRO A 401 -1.38 22.57 -21.37
CA PRO A 401 -1.38 21.28 -20.69
C PRO A 401 -2.79 20.72 -20.40
N MET A 402 -3.80 21.60 -20.23
CA MET A 402 -5.19 21.16 -20.05
C MET A 402 -5.79 20.69 -21.38
N GLU A 403 -5.51 21.41 -22.47
CA GLU A 403 -5.95 21.02 -23.81
C GLU A 403 -5.28 19.73 -24.29
N PHE A 404 -4.00 19.53 -23.96
CA PHE A 404 -3.29 18.29 -24.25
C PHE A 404 -3.95 17.10 -23.53
N ARG A 405 -4.40 17.26 -22.29
CA ARG A 405 -5.15 16.23 -21.56
C ARG A 405 -6.53 15.98 -22.18
N ILE A 406 -7.27 17.03 -22.52
CA ILE A 406 -8.58 16.92 -23.19
C ILE A 406 -8.46 16.16 -24.52
N LEU A 407 -7.43 16.48 -25.32
CA LEU A 407 -7.18 15.82 -26.59
C LEU A 407 -6.98 14.31 -26.45
N ASN A 408 -6.19 13.89 -25.47
CA ASN A 408 -5.77 12.52 -25.25
C ASN A 408 -6.68 11.72 -24.30
N ALA A 409 -7.64 12.36 -23.62
CA ALA A 409 -8.52 11.72 -22.66
C ALA A 409 -9.34 10.58 -23.26
N TYR A 410 -9.63 9.54 -22.47
CA TYR A 410 -10.60 8.52 -22.85
C TYR A 410 -11.97 9.14 -23.14
N ARG A 411 -12.60 8.62 -24.18
CA ARG A 411 -14.01 8.80 -24.46
C ARG A 411 -14.74 7.48 -24.34
N ASP A 412 -16.04 7.53 -24.10
CA ASP A 412 -16.86 6.33 -24.07
C ASP A 412 -16.77 5.58 -25.39
N GLY A 413 -16.53 4.27 -25.30
CA GLY A 413 -16.26 3.41 -26.46
C GLY A 413 -14.78 3.24 -26.80
N ASP A 414 -13.85 3.98 -26.19
CA ASP A 414 -12.42 3.80 -26.43
C ASP A 414 -11.91 2.48 -25.89
N MET A 415 -11.00 1.85 -26.63
CA MET A 415 -10.32 0.64 -26.18
C MET A 415 -9.14 1.01 -25.28
N LYS A 416 -9.19 0.57 -24.03
CA LYS A 416 -8.09 0.75 -23.08
C LYS A 416 -6.97 -0.27 -23.36
N ALA A 417 -5.73 0.04 -23.00
CA ALA A 417 -4.58 -0.84 -23.22
C ALA A 417 -4.72 -2.24 -22.57
N HIS A 418 -5.50 -2.39 -21.52
CA HIS A 418 -5.83 -3.68 -20.91
C HIS A 418 -7.07 -4.37 -21.53
N ARG A 419 -7.46 -3.98 -22.74
CA ARG A 419 -8.50 -4.58 -23.58
C ARG A 419 -9.92 -4.53 -22.99
N ARG A 420 -10.24 -3.46 -22.25
CA ARG A 420 -11.60 -3.16 -21.83
C ARG A 420 -12.05 -1.84 -22.46
N VAL A 421 -13.30 -1.79 -22.85
CA VAL A 421 -13.92 -0.56 -23.39
C VAL A 421 -14.09 0.44 -22.26
N ALA A 422 -13.77 1.71 -22.53
CA ALA A 422 -14.03 2.83 -21.64
C ALA A 422 -15.54 3.10 -21.57
N LYS A 423 -16.06 3.32 -20.38
CA LYS A 423 -17.47 3.64 -20.13
C LYS A 423 -17.56 4.63 -18.97
N ASN A 424 -18.54 5.51 -19.03
CA ASN A 424 -18.80 6.51 -18.00
C ASN A 424 -17.58 7.38 -17.71
N THR A 425 -16.87 7.75 -18.76
CA THR A 425 -15.70 8.64 -18.68
C THR A 425 -16.14 10.07 -18.49
N ALA A 426 -15.40 10.85 -17.70
CA ALA A 426 -15.72 12.24 -17.40
C ALA A 426 -14.47 13.13 -17.21
N LEU A 427 -13.30 12.68 -17.67
CA LEU A 427 -12.07 13.44 -17.48
C LEU A 427 -12.14 14.79 -18.21
N ILE A 428 -12.68 14.82 -19.43
CA ILE A 428 -12.81 16.03 -20.23
C ILE A 428 -13.64 17.06 -19.48
N GLU A 429 -14.83 16.68 -19.03
CA GLU A 429 -15.74 17.53 -18.27
C GLU A 429 -15.13 18.00 -16.94
N CYS A 430 -14.40 17.13 -16.25
CA CYS A 430 -13.67 17.50 -15.02
C CYS A 430 -12.61 18.56 -15.29
N VAL A 431 -11.83 18.42 -16.37
CA VAL A 431 -10.79 19.40 -16.74
C VAL A 431 -11.45 20.74 -17.13
N GLN A 432 -12.53 20.70 -17.90
CA GLN A 432 -13.26 21.92 -18.30
C GLN A 432 -13.81 22.69 -17.09
N VAL A 433 -14.46 21.99 -16.15
CA VAL A 433 -14.99 22.61 -14.92
C VAL A 433 -13.86 23.14 -14.02
N ALA A 434 -12.75 22.41 -13.93
CA ALA A 434 -11.59 22.87 -13.16
C ALA A 434 -10.96 24.13 -13.79
N ALA A 435 -10.82 24.14 -15.11
CA ALA A 435 -10.30 25.29 -15.85
C ALA A 435 -11.22 26.55 -15.69
N GLU A 436 -12.53 26.36 -15.79
CA GLU A 436 -13.51 27.44 -15.55
C GLU A 436 -13.36 28.00 -14.13
N LYS A 437 -13.36 27.18 -13.11
CA LYS A 437 -13.20 27.59 -11.70
C LYS A 437 -11.86 28.29 -11.45
N ALA A 438 -10.79 27.82 -12.08
CA ALA A 438 -9.46 28.40 -11.99
C ALA A 438 -9.30 29.65 -12.88
N ARG A 439 -10.29 29.98 -13.70
CA ARG A 439 -10.19 31.00 -14.76
C ARG A 439 -9.02 30.72 -15.72
N TRP A 440 -8.78 29.45 -15.99
CA TRP A 440 -7.77 29.02 -16.96
C TRP A 440 -8.35 29.13 -18.37
N PRO A 441 -7.68 29.81 -19.31
CA PRO A 441 -8.20 29.98 -20.65
C PRO A 441 -8.13 28.64 -21.42
N LEU A 442 -9.26 28.16 -21.90
CA LEU A 442 -9.37 27.08 -22.87
C LEU A 442 -9.87 27.63 -24.22
N SER A 443 -9.40 27.03 -25.32
CA SER A 443 -9.92 27.28 -26.64
C SER A 443 -11.39 26.91 -26.76
N GLU A 444 -12.10 27.49 -27.73
CA GLU A 444 -13.50 27.13 -28.00
C GLU A 444 -13.63 25.68 -28.51
N GLU A 445 -12.59 25.14 -29.11
CA GLU A 445 -12.55 23.74 -29.51
C GLU A 445 -12.47 22.84 -28.30
N ALA A 446 -11.57 23.08 -27.35
CA ALA A 446 -11.43 22.33 -26.12
C ALA A 446 -12.71 22.36 -25.25
N LYS A 447 -13.40 23.49 -25.20
CA LYS A 447 -14.69 23.65 -24.50
C LYS A 447 -15.82 22.83 -25.10
N ARG A 448 -15.79 22.55 -26.41
CA ARG A 448 -16.81 21.75 -27.12
C ARG A 448 -16.55 20.24 -27.07
N GLN A 449 -15.37 19.78 -26.60
CA GLN A 449 -15.08 18.38 -26.46
C GLN A 449 -15.93 17.74 -25.35
N SER A 450 -16.26 16.47 -25.49
CA SER A 450 -17.00 15.73 -24.47
C SER A 450 -16.53 14.28 -24.43
N SER A 451 -16.56 13.70 -23.23
CA SER A 451 -16.29 12.29 -23.02
C SER A 451 -17.38 11.38 -23.61
N LEU A 452 -18.60 11.89 -23.80
CA LEU A 452 -19.75 11.12 -24.29
C LEU A 452 -19.81 11.06 -25.84
N THR A 453 -19.25 12.04 -26.52
CA THR A 453 -19.24 12.05 -27.98
C THR A 453 -18.00 11.32 -28.46
N GLY A 454 -18.17 10.16 -29.07
CA GLY A 454 -17.12 9.55 -29.87
C GLY A 454 -16.62 10.58 -30.87
N GLY A 455 -15.43 11.13 -30.63
CA GLY A 455 -14.85 12.16 -31.48
C GLY A 455 -14.82 11.68 -32.92
N GLY A 456 -15.52 12.38 -33.82
CA GLY A 456 -15.55 12.11 -35.27
C GLY A 456 -14.22 12.41 -35.98
N GLY A 457 -13.10 12.44 -35.27
CA GLY A 457 -11.77 12.41 -35.87
C GLY A 457 -11.41 10.98 -36.18
N ALA A 458 -11.02 10.69 -37.41
CA ALA A 458 -10.57 9.40 -37.85
C ALA A 458 -9.55 8.81 -36.85
N ARG A 459 -10.05 8.01 -35.91
CA ARG A 459 -9.19 7.18 -35.06
C ARG A 459 -8.59 6.15 -36.00
N ALA A 460 -7.28 6.08 -36.05
CA ALA A 460 -6.62 5.00 -36.76
C ALA A 460 -7.26 3.70 -36.28
N GLU A 461 -7.91 2.96 -37.19
CA GLU A 461 -8.42 1.63 -36.89
C GLU A 461 -7.25 0.84 -36.31
N ILE A 462 -7.30 0.54 -35.03
CA ILE A 462 -6.34 -0.36 -34.41
C ILE A 462 -6.73 -1.74 -34.92
N PRO A 463 -5.91 -2.41 -35.71
CA PRO A 463 -6.23 -3.77 -36.15
C PRO A 463 -6.43 -4.60 -34.87
N ALA A 464 -7.64 -5.12 -34.66
CA ALA A 464 -7.90 -6.03 -33.56
C ALA A 464 -6.93 -7.20 -33.72
N THR A 465 -6.03 -7.38 -32.78
CA THR A 465 -5.24 -8.61 -32.73
C THR A 465 -6.26 -9.74 -32.48
N PRO A 466 -6.41 -10.73 -33.38
CA PRO A 466 -7.40 -11.76 -33.22
C PRO A 466 -7.15 -12.49 -31.89
N ILE A 467 -8.16 -12.51 -31.05
CA ILE A 467 -8.18 -13.35 -29.86
C ILE A 467 -9.00 -14.59 -30.23
N ASP A 468 -8.42 -15.77 -30.03
CA ASP A 468 -9.13 -17.02 -30.25
C ASP A 468 -10.27 -17.21 -29.22
N GLU A 469 -11.14 -18.15 -29.46
CA GLU A 469 -12.28 -18.49 -28.61
C GLU A 469 -11.89 -18.87 -27.16
N ASN A 470 -10.61 -19.15 -26.92
CA ASN A 470 -10.04 -19.46 -25.61
C ASN A 470 -9.32 -18.25 -24.95
N GLY A 471 -9.45 -17.03 -25.52
CA GLY A 471 -8.84 -15.82 -25.00
C GLY A 471 -7.32 -15.72 -25.23
N ARG A 472 -6.75 -16.52 -26.14
CA ARG A 472 -5.34 -16.50 -26.50
C ARG A 472 -5.11 -15.53 -27.66
N ILE A 473 -4.03 -14.75 -27.56
CA ILE A 473 -3.60 -13.85 -28.62
C ILE A 473 -3.04 -14.71 -29.77
N GLY A 474 -3.70 -14.69 -30.93
CA GLY A 474 -3.18 -15.30 -32.13
C GLY A 474 -1.81 -14.73 -32.46
N ARG A 475 -0.82 -15.60 -32.72
CA ARG A 475 0.47 -15.15 -33.26
C ARG A 475 0.20 -14.51 -34.64
N PRO A 476 0.82 -13.35 -34.94
CA PRO A 476 0.73 -12.81 -36.29
C PRO A 476 1.24 -13.90 -37.26
N GLU A 477 0.43 -14.24 -38.24
CA GLU A 477 0.86 -15.12 -39.30
C GLU A 477 2.06 -14.50 -40.01
N THR A 478 3.18 -15.18 -39.94
CA THR A 478 4.40 -14.76 -40.62
C THR A 478 4.17 -14.93 -42.12
N ARG A 479 4.00 -13.84 -42.83
CA ARG A 479 4.17 -13.82 -44.29
C ARG A 479 5.62 -14.28 -44.56
N ASN A 480 5.77 -15.45 -45.17
CA ASN A 480 7.04 -16.11 -45.52
C ASN A 480 7.74 -16.97 -44.45
N GLY A 481 7.06 -17.96 -43.86
CA GLY A 481 7.64 -19.25 -43.45
C GLY A 481 9.01 -19.29 -42.71
N ARG A 482 9.54 -18.19 -42.18
CA ARG A 482 10.75 -18.17 -41.36
C ARG A 482 10.40 -17.95 -39.90
N PRO A 483 10.80 -18.87 -39.02
CA PRO A 483 10.60 -18.67 -37.59
C PRO A 483 11.45 -17.45 -37.17
N THR A 484 10.80 -16.45 -36.57
CA THR A 484 11.51 -15.41 -35.81
C THR A 484 12.25 -16.09 -34.68
N GLN A 485 13.58 -16.01 -34.70
CA GLN A 485 14.42 -16.46 -33.61
C GLN A 485 13.96 -15.76 -32.34
N THR A 486 13.55 -16.55 -31.36
CA THR A 486 13.43 -16.11 -29.98
C THR A 486 14.80 -15.62 -29.54
N LEU A 487 14.95 -14.31 -29.38
CA LEU A 487 16.14 -13.74 -28.74
C LEU A 487 16.26 -14.34 -27.33
N PRO A 488 17.44 -14.83 -26.95
CA PRO A 488 17.65 -15.36 -25.61
C PRO A 488 17.40 -14.26 -24.58
N ALA A 489 16.86 -14.66 -23.42
CA ALA A 489 16.70 -13.80 -22.26
C ALA A 489 18.07 -13.33 -21.77
N GLY A 490 18.49 -12.19 -22.24
CA GLY A 490 19.79 -11.60 -21.91
C GLY A 490 19.97 -10.30 -22.68
N THR A 491 19.85 -9.18 -21.95
CA THR A 491 20.39 -7.88 -22.32
C THR A 491 19.94 -7.26 -23.64
N MET A 492 18.74 -6.70 -23.64
CA MET A 492 18.49 -5.56 -24.52
C MET A 492 19.18 -4.33 -23.88
N ARG A 493 20.45 -4.15 -24.16
CA ARG A 493 21.13 -2.87 -23.95
C ARG A 493 20.56 -1.93 -25.00
N ILE A 494 19.65 -1.04 -24.60
CA ILE A 494 19.38 0.16 -25.37
C ILE A 494 20.59 1.07 -25.09
N PRO A 495 21.37 1.46 -26.10
CA PRO A 495 22.47 2.40 -25.90
C PRO A 495 21.86 3.72 -25.41
N MET A 496 22.26 4.19 -24.25
CA MET A 496 22.05 5.57 -23.85
C MET A 496 23.04 6.43 -24.64
N THR A 497 22.76 6.70 -25.90
CA THR A 497 23.41 7.78 -26.60
C THR A 497 22.77 9.08 -26.17
N ARG A 498 23.46 9.82 -25.31
CA ARG A 498 23.29 11.26 -25.25
C ARG A 498 23.63 11.79 -26.63
N GLN A 499 22.63 12.06 -27.46
CA GLN A 499 22.84 12.95 -28.59
C GLN A 499 22.98 14.36 -28.04
N PRO A 500 24.00 15.11 -28.42
CA PRO A 500 24.11 16.51 -28.06
C PRO A 500 22.95 17.25 -28.70
N ILE A 501 22.32 18.13 -27.92
CA ILE A 501 21.35 19.10 -28.39
C ILE A 501 22.07 19.90 -29.49
N MET A 502 21.64 19.76 -30.74
CA MET A 502 22.12 20.57 -31.83
C MET A 502 21.66 22.01 -31.58
N GLU A 503 22.59 22.88 -31.28
CA GLU A 503 22.42 24.33 -31.35
C GLU A 503 22.04 24.71 -32.79
N GLY A 504 20.75 24.85 -33.04
CA GLY A 504 20.17 25.36 -34.28
C GLY A 504 19.62 26.75 -34.05
N SER A 505 20.22 27.71 -34.71
CA SER A 505 19.92 29.11 -34.84
C SER A 505 18.51 29.57 -34.41
N THR A 506 18.49 30.39 -33.38
CA THR A 506 17.33 31.18 -32.93
C THR A 506 17.22 32.43 -33.80
N GLU A 507 16.47 32.38 -34.89
CA GLU A 507 15.90 33.59 -35.50
C GLU A 507 14.49 33.30 -35.98
N ASN A 508 13.57 34.14 -35.47
CA ASN A 508 12.16 34.28 -35.87
C ASN A 508 11.17 33.18 -35.47
N ARG A 509 10.90 33.07 -34.16
CA ARG A 509 9.57 32.58 -33.69
C ARG A 509 8.93 33.65 -32.78
N PRO A 510 7.61 33.92 -32.88
CA PRO A 510 6.94 34.78 -31.92
C PRO A 510 7.03 34.13 -30.52
N ARG A 511 7.47 34.90 -29.53
CA ARG A 511 7.48 34.48 -28.14
C ARG A 511 6.06 34.17 -27.66
N PRO A 512 5.82 33.04 -27.03
CA PRO A 512 4.59 32.83 -26.28
C PRO A 512 4.46 33.93 -25.20
N PRO A 513 3.24 34.32 -24.81
CA PRO A 513 3.04 35.27 -23.74
C PRO A 513 3.74 34.83 -22.49
N ALA A 514 4.44 35.74 -21.81
CA ALA A 514 5.17 35.47 -20.59
C ALA A 514 4.24 34.83 -19.56
N VAL A 515 4.56 33.63 -19.14
CA VAL A 515 3.95 33.00 -17.98
C VAL A 515 4.19 33.92 -16.78
N PRO A 516 3.17 34.28 -15.99
CA PRO A 516 3.35 35.07 -14.80
C PRO A 516 4.39 34.37 -13.94
N GLN A 517 5.51 35.02 -13.64
CA GLN A 517 6.48 34.53 -12.71
C GLN A 517 5.78 34.43 -11.35
N TYR A 518 5.57 33.22 -10.90
CA TYR A 518 5.12 32.94 -9.54
C TYR A 518 6.26 33.37 -8.61
N GLU A 519 6.10 34.50 -7.94
CA GLU A 519 7.01 34.84 -6.84
C GLU A 519 6.83 33.75 -5.76
N PRO A 520 7.92 33.09 -5.34
CA PRO A 520 7.80 32.12 -4.25
C PRO A 520 7.28 32.83 -3.01
N TYR A 521 6.19 32.34 -2.45
CA TYR A 521 5.63 32.79 -1.18
C TYR A 521 6.77 32.88 -0.14
N ARG A 522 7.16 34.08 0.22
CA ARG A 522 7.99 34.34 1.40
C ARG A 522 7.04 34.37 2.58
N PRO A 523 7.11 33.38 3.50
CA PRO A 523 6.35 33.48 4.73
C PRO A 523 6.78 34.78 5.43
N ALA A 524 5.81 35.63 5.78
CA ALA A 524 6.03 36.75 6.67
C ALA A 524 6.71 36.20 7.94
N ALA A 525 7.73 36.90 8.41
CA ALA A 525 8.44 36.52 9.62
C ALA A 525 7.40 36.24 10.73
N ALA A 526 7.36 34.98 11.17
CA ALA A 526 6.44 34.57 12.21
C ALA A 526 6.78 35.37 13.48
N THR A 527 5.86 36.18 13.92
CA THR A 527 5.89 36.72 15.28
C THR A 527 5.91 35.52 16.23
N PRO A 528 6.84 35.45 17.17
CA PRO A 528 6.86 34.35 18.14
C PRO A 528 5.50 34.31 18.87
N PRO A 529 4.93 33.12 19.09
CA PRO A 529 3.69 32.99 19.82
C PRO A 529 3.89 33.62 21.24
N PRO A 530 2.84 34.26 21.79
CA PRO A 530 2.90 34.76 23.15
C PRO A 530 3.27 33.62 24.10
N ALA A 531 4.14 33.91 25.09
CA ALA A 531 4.58 32.95 26.08
C ALA A 531 3.35 32.29 26.74
N TYR A 532 3.34 30.97 26.78
CA TYR A 532 2.30 30.19 27.46
C TYR A 532 2.24 30.62 28.94
N GLN A 533 1.12 31.20 29.35
CA GLN A 533 0.78 31.38 30.75
C GLN A 533 -0.07 30.18 31.17
N PRO A 534 0.37 29.38 32.17
CA PRO A 534 -0.46 28.29 32.66
C PRO A 534 -1.75 28.86 33.26
N PRO A 535 -2.89 28.15 33.07
CA PRO A 535 -4.15 28.57 33.69
C PRO A 535 -4.01 28.60 35.21
N PRO A 536 -4.73 29.49 35.90
CA PRO A 536 -4.73 29.55 37.35
C PRO A 536 -5.17 28.19 37.94
N PRO A 537 -4.61 27.80 39.10
CA PRO A 537 -5.00 26.53 39.73
C PRO A 537 -6.52 26.52 40.00
N ALA A 538 -7.13 25.40 39.73
CA ALA A 538 -8.55 25.18 39.98
C ALA A 538 -8.85 25.41 41.50
N PRO A 539 -10.01 26.00 41.84
CA PRO A 539 -10.39 26.16 43.23
C PRO A 539 -10.47 24.80 43.94
N ALA A 540 -9.94 24.72 45.13
CA ALA A 540 -9.93 23.50 45.94
C ALA A 540 -11.36 22.95 46.11
N ALA A 541 -11.49 21.65 45.86
CA ALA A 541 -12.76 20.96 46.05
C ALA A 541 -13.23 21.13 47.53
N PRO A 542 -14.54 21.34 47.77
CA PRO A 542 -15.03 21.43 49.16
C PRO A 542 -14.83 20.08 49.87
N ALA A 543 -14.44 20.18 51.14
CA ALA A 543 -14.20 19.04 52.01
C ALA A 543 -15.47 18.14 52.07
N PRO A 544 -15.33 16.80 52.15
CA PRO A 544 -16.45 15.89 52.22
C PRO A 544 -17.24 16.15 53.53
N ALA A 545 -18.55 16.30 53.40
CA ALA A 545 -19.47 16.45 54.53
C ALA A 545 -19.46 15.18 55.41
N ALA A 546 -19.45 15.40 56.73
CA ALA A 546 -19.51 14.32 57.71
C ALA A 546 -20.76 13.43 57.55
N PRO A 547 -20.70 12.13 57.88
CA PRO A 547 -21.81 11.21 57.71
C PRO A 547 -22.94 11.53 58.68
N VAL A 548 -24.13 11.72 58.11
CA VAL A 548 -25.40 11.84 58.88
C VAL A 548 -25.84 10.44 59.28
N ALA A 549 -26.05 10.23 60.59
CA ALA A 549 -26.56 8.97 61.13
C ALA A 549 -27.97 8.68 60.62
N GLY A 550 -28.16 7.49 60.07
CA GLY A 550 -29.47 7.00 59.62
C GLY A 550 -30.28 6.37 60.77
N PRO A 551 -31.62 6.27 60.63
CA PRO A 551 -32.41 5.46 61.54
C PRO A 551 -32.64 4.02 61.02
N ALA A 552 -32.90 3.15 61.99
CA ALA A 552 -32.95 1.71 61.98
C ALA A 552 -33.94 1.03 61.04
N SER A 553 -33.53 -0.13 60.67
CA SER A 553 -34.21 -1.38 60.27
C SER A 553 -35.73 -1.46 60.17
N LEU A 554 -36.23 -2.03 59.07
CA LEU A 554 -37.37 -2.97 59.11
C LEU A 554 -37.15 -4.10 58.08
N HIS A 555 -37.31 -5.32 58.61
CA HIS A 555 -37.29 -6.60 57.92
C HIS A 555 -38.43 -6.74 56.90
N GLY A 556 -38.17 -7.41 55.80
CA GLY A 556 -39.19 -7.90 54.89
C GLY A 556 -38.62 -8.89 53.86
N ALA A 557 -38.54 -10.14 54.24
CA ALA A 557 -38.24 -11.25 53.36
C ALA A 557 -39.41 -11.52 52.40
N HIS A 558 -39.13 -11.60 51.10
CA HIS A 558 -39.98 -12.38 50.21
C HIS A 558 -39.12 -13.16 49.21
N ARG A 559 -39.16 -14.48 49.43
CA ARG A 559 -38.81 -15.50 48.46
C ARG A 559 -39.78 -15.45 47.30
N PHE A 560 -39.31 -15.58 46.08
CA PHE A 560 -40.10 -16.22 45.04
C PHE A 560 -39.25 -17.25 44.27
N SER A 561 -39.83 -18.43 44.24
CA SER A 561 -39.33 -19.68 43.68
C SER A 561 -39.50 -19.73 42.17
N SER A 562 -38.60 -20.49 41.57
CA SER A 562 -38.62 -21.24 40.30
C SER A 562 -39.98 -21.57 39.68
N VAL A 563 -40.12 -21.40 38.37
CA VAL A 563 -40.96 -22.29 37.55
C VAL A 563 -40.16 -22.69 36.28
N PHE A 564 -39.90 -23.97 36.22
CA PHE A 564 -39.51 -24.72 35.02
C PHE A 564 -40.70 -24.81 34.04
N GLY A 565 -40.42 -24.75 32.76
CA GLY A 565 -41.38 -25.05 31.72
C GLY A 565 -40.71 -25.51 30.45
N THR A 566 -40.40 -26.80 30.40
CA THR A 566 -40.06 -27.54 29.16
C THR A 566 -41.27 -27.61 28.23
N ARG A 567 -41.08 -27.42 26.91
CA ARG A 567 -41.72 -28.27 25.89
C ARG A 567 -41.01 -28.20 24.53
N ARG A 568 -40.75 -29.41 24.07
CA ARG A 568 -40.34 -29.78 22.71
C ARG A 568 -41.47 -29.47 21.69
N ARG A 569 -41.12 -28.99 20.51
CA ARG A 569 -41.24 -29.69 19.20
C ARG A 569 -40.40 -28.96 18.17
#